data_ea95901fdf906255eb410b3c1dc90e81
#
_entry.id   ea95901fdf906255eb410b3c1dc90e81
#
_cell.length_a   1.000
_cell.length_b   1.000
_cell.length_c   1.000
_cell.angle_alpha   90.00
_cell.angle_beta   90.00
_cell.angle_gamma   90.00
#
_symmetry.space_group_name_H-M   'P 1'
#
loop_
_entity.id
_entity.type
_entity.pdbx_description
1 polymer ?
#
loop_
_entity_poly.entity_id
_entity_poly.type
_entity_poly.pdbx_seq_one_letter_code
_entity_poly.pdbx_strand_id
1 'polypeptide(L)'
;NLDIIRRILGLPKSAVEDALDLVGLTEFGDRLAKKYSLGMKQRLGLAGALLGRPPILILDEPTNGLDPSGIHEIRNLVKSLPDLYDCTILISSHMLSEIELIADDIGILNHGRLLFEGSLDELRQSALRAGFAADNLEDMFLSMVEKDNAARKQRAQL
;
A
#
# COMPACT_ATOMS: atom_id res chain seq x y z
N ASN A 1 5.53 13.83 17.84
CA ASN A 1 6.02 13.27 16.56
C ASN A 1 5.58 14.12 15.37
N LEU A 2 4.28 14.27 15.10
CA LEU A 2 3.77 15.05 13.96
C LEU A 2 4.18 16.53 14.02
N ASP A 3 4.26 17.15 15.21
CA ASP A 3 4.68 18.55 15.34
C ASP A 3 6.11 18.80 14.87
N ILE A 4 6.99 17.80 14.95
CA ILE A 4 8.36 17.89 14.40
C ILE A 4 8.30 17.97 12.88
N ILE A 5 7.56 17.05 12.24
CA ILE A 5 7.39 17.03 10.78
C ILE A 5 6.73 18.32 10.30
N ARG A 6 5.66 18.75 10.97
CA ARG A 6 4.99 20.00 10.70
C ARG A 6 5.92 21.22 10.70
N ARG A 7 6.81 21.30 11.71
CA ARG A 7 7.80 22.41 11.81
C ARG A 7 8.81 22.37 10.69
N ILE A 8 9.28 21.18 10.32
CA ILE A 8 10.22 21.01 9.19
C ILE A 8 9.57 21.46 7.89
N LEU A 9 8.28 21.16 7.70
CA LEU A 9 7.52 21.54 6.51
C LEU A 9 6.97 22.97 6.54
N GLY A 10 7.15 23.71 7.66
CA GLY A 10 6.65 25.09 7.80
C GLY A 10 5.12 25.21 7.87
N LEU A 11 4.43 24.14 8.26
CA LEU A 11 2.96 24.09 8.27
C LEU A 11 2.34 24.72 9.54
N PRO A 12 1.08 25.17 9.48
CA PRO A 12 0.36 25.70 10.64
C PRO A 12 0.07 24.58 11.66
N LYS A 13 -0.23 24.95 12.92
CA LYS A 13 -0.52 23.96 13.97
C LYS A 13 -1.74 23.11 13.67
N SER A 14 -2.77 23.68 13.04
CA SER A 14 -3.98 22.95 12.62
C SER A 14 -3.69 21.73 11.75
N ALA A 15 -2.61 21.76 10.95
CA ALA A 15 -2.25 20.63 10.11
C ALA A 15 -2.02 19.31 10.90
N VAL A 16 -1.59 19.41 12.16
CA VAL A 16 -1.45 18.22 13.03
C VAL A 16 -2.81 17.70 13.47
N GLU A 17 -3.73 18.59 13.80
CA GLU A 17 -5.10 18.25 14.22
C GLU A 17 -5.85 17.61 13.05
N ASP A 18 -5.78 18.22 11.86
CA ASP A 18 -6.36 17.69 10.62
C ASP A 18 -5.81 16.28 10.28
N ALA A 19 -4.48 16.08 10.42
CA ALA A 19 -3.85 14.80 10.14
C ALA A 19 -4.25 13.70 11.16
N LEU A 20 -4.41 14.07 12.44
CA LEU A 20 -4.86 13.12 13.47
C LEU A 20 -6.34 12.77 13.28
N ASP A 21 -7.16 13.73 12.91
CA ASP A 21 -8.58 13.50 12.62
C ASP A 21 -8.76 12.54 11.44
N LEU A 22 -8.05 12.79 10.35
CA LEU A 22 -8.09 11.94 9.16
C LEU A 22 -7.82 10.45 9.46
N VAL A 23 -6.86 10.17 10.35
CA VAL A 23 -6.49 8.79 10.71
C VAL A 23 -7.21 8.27 11.95
N GLY A 24 -8.16 9.01 12.51
CA GLY A 24 -8.94 8.62 13.70
C GLY A 24 -8.11 8.54 14.98
N LEU A 25 -7.12 9.42 15.15
CA LEU A 25 -6.25 9.47 16.32
C LEU A 25 -6.42 10.74 17.17
N THR A 26 -7.40 11.59 16.91
CA THR A 26 -7.62 12.86 17.60
C THR A 26 -7.67 12.70 19.12
N GLU A 27 -8.46 11.75 19.63
CA GLU A 27 -8.59 11.49 21.07
C GLU A 27 -7.30 10.99 21.75
N PHE A 28 -6.36 10.50 20.94
CA PHE A 28 -5.09 9.96 21.40
C PHE A 28 -3.90 10.90 21.18
N GLY A 29 -4.14 12.11 20.64
CA GLY A 29 -3.09 13.06 20.26
C GLY A 29 -2.09 13.40 21.37
N ASP A 30 -2.54 13.47 22.62
CA ASP A 30 -1.71 13.73 23.79
C ASP A 30 -1.01 12.49 24.36
N ARG A 31 -1.36 11.29 23.91
CA ARG A 31 -0.78 10.04 24.36
C ARG A 31 0.59 9.82 23.72
N LEU A 32 1.57 9.40 24.51
CA LEU A 32 2.90 9.06 23.98
C LEU A 32 2.81 7.93 22.94
N ALA A 33 3.38 8.13 21.74
CA ALA A 33 3.37 7.17 20.65
C ALA A 33 3.95 5.79 21.01
N LYS A 34 4.86 5.71 22.00
CA LYS A 34 5.36 4.42 22.53
C LYS A 34 4.28 3.55 23.17
N LYS A 35 3.16 4.16 23.60
CA LYS A 35 1.99 3.47 24.18
C LYS A 35 0.90 3.13 23.17
N TYR A 36 1.12 3.45 21.88
CA TYR A 36 0.19 3.13 20.80
C TYR A 36 0.24 1.65 20.48
N SER A 37 -0.92 1.08 20.10
CA SER A 37 -0.99 -0.23 19.47
C SER A 37 -0.27 -0.21 18.12
N LEU A 38 -0.07 -1.38 17.51
CA LEU A 38 0.53 -1.45 16.17
C LEU A 38 -0.30 -0.68 15.15
N GLY A 39 -1.61 -0.88 15.10
CA GLY A 39 -2.51 -0.14 14.21
C GLY A 39 -2.48 1.37 14.42
N MET A 40 -2.44 1.83 15.68
CA MET A 40 -2.29 3.26 15.97
C MET A 40 -0.94 3.81 15.49
N LYS A 41 0.14 3.02 15.56
CA LYS A 41 1.44 3.42 15.03
C LYS A 41 1.45 3.52 13.51
N GLN A 42 0.80 2.57 12.81
CA GLN A 42 0.62 2.61 11.36
C GLN A 42 -0.16 3.85 10.93
N ARG A 43 -1.27 4.15 11.59
CA ARG A 43 -2.07 5.36 11.34
C ARG A 43 -1.28 6.64 11.63
N LEU A 44 -0.49 6.68 12.69
CA LEU A 44 0.38 7.81 12.99
C LEU A 44 1.45 8.01 11.90
N GLY A 45 2.02 6.94 11.38
CA GLY A 45 2.95 6.97 10.25
C GLY A 45 2.30 7.55 9.00
N LEU A 46 1.10 7.08 8.68
CA LEU A 46 0.30 7.58 7.56
C LEU A 46 -0.05 9.07 7.72
N ALA A 47 -0.48 9.50 8.93
CA ALA A 47 -0.71 10.91 9.25
C ALA A 47 0.55 11.75 9.01
N GLY A 48 1.72 11.24 9.40
CA GLY A 48 3.00 11.91 9.16
C GLY A 48 3.34 12.07 7.68
N ALA A 49 3.08 11.04 6.88
CA ALA A 49 3.31 11.06 5.44
C ALA A 49 2.36 12.04 4.71
N LEU A 50 1.13 12.18 5.21
CA LEU A 50 0.09 13.04 4.62
C LEU A 50 0.18 14.52 5.04
N LEU A 51 0.95 14.86 6.08
CA LEU A 51 1.03 16.21 6.63
C LEU A 51 1.35 17.28 5.59
N GLY A 52 2.18 16.97 4.61
CA GLY A 52 2.57 17.89 3.53
C GLY A 52 1.65 17.85 2.30
N ARG A 53 0.59 17.07 2.31
CA ARG A 53 -0.27 16.81 1.14
C ARG A 53 0.56 16.47 -0.10
N PRO A 54 1.37 15.40 -0.07
CA PRO A 54 2.25 15.07 -1.17
C PRO A 54 1.41 14.64 -2.39
N PRO A 55 1.82 14.99 -3.62
CA PRO A 55 1.15 14.53 -4.84
C PRO A 55 1.35 13.03 -5.09
N ILE A 56 2.39 12.43 -4.48
CA ILE A 56 2.68 11.00 -4.55
C ILE A 56 2.94 10.51 -3.13
N LEU A 57 2.23 9.44 -2.73
CA LEU A 57 2.37 8.77 -1.45
C LEU A 57 2.88 7.35 -1.68
N ILE A 58 3.99 6.98 -1.03
CA ILE A 58 4.56 5.63 -1.12
C ILE A 58 4.33 4.93 0.23
N LEU A 59 3.64 3.80 0.21
CA LEU A 59 3.29 2.99 1.38
C LEU A 59 3.88 1.59 1.24
N ASP A 60 4.81 1.24 2.12
CA ASP A 60 5.43 -0.07 2.15
C ASP A 60 4.75 -0.93 3.22
N GLU A 61 4.03 -1.98 2.78
CA GLU A 61 3.32 -2.93 3.63
C GLU A 61 2.46 -2.28 4.74
N PRO A 62 1.57 -1.32 4.44
CA PRO A 62 0.90 -0.51 5.47
C PRO A 62 -0.08 -1.29 6.35
N THR A 63 -0.49 -2.49 5.93
CA THR A 63 -1.41 -3.37 6.66
C THR A 63 -0.70 -4.51 7.40
N ASN A 64 0.63 -4.61 7.26
CA ASN A 64 1.38 -5.72 7.82
C ASN A 64 1.28 -5.80 9.36
N GLY A 65 0.93 -6.98 9.86
CA GLY A 65 0.81 -7.26 11.29
C GLY A 65 -0.44 -6.67 11.97
N LEU A 66 -1.38 -6.14 11.20
CA LEU A 66 -2.67 -5.69 11.71
C LEU A 66 -3.65 -6.87 11.82
N ASP A 67 -4.62 -6.73 12.72
CA ASP A 67 -5.79 -7.61 12.77
C ASP A 67 -6.77 -7.28 11.62
N PRO A 68 -7.75 -8.15 11.34
CA PRO A 68 -8.68 -7.93 10.22
C PRO A 68 -9.43 -6.59 10.27
N SER A 69 -9.74 -6.07 11.45
CA SER A 69 -10.39 -4.76 11.60
C SER A 69 -9.46 -3.63 11.20
N GLY A 70 -8.20 -3.69 11.67
CA GLY A 70 -7.17 -2.71 11.33
C GLY A 70 -6.83 -2.70 9.85
N ILE A 71 -6.78 -3.87 9.20
CA ILE A 71 -6.59 -4.00 7.75
C ILE A 71 -7.72 -3.28 7.01
N HIS A 72 -8.98 -3.60 7.38
CA HIS A 72 -10.16 -2.98 6.76
C HIS A 72 -10.15 -1.45 6.91
N GLU A 73 -9.78 -0.93 8.08
CA GLU A 73 -9.74 0.49 8.36
C GLU A 73 -8.64 1.22 7.55
N ILE A 74 -7.41 0.66 7.50
CA ILE A 74 -6.31 1.22 6.70
C ILE A 74 -6.65 1.15 5.21
N ARG A 75 -7.21 0.04 4.74
CA ARG A 75 -7.66 -0.11 3.35
C ARG A 75 -8.66 0.98 2.95
N ASN A 76 -9.71 1.17 3.73
CA ASN A 76 -10.72 2.20 3.45
C ASN A 76 -10.13 3.60 3.44
N LEU A 77 -9.24 3.88 4.40
CA LEU A 77 -8.53 5.15 4.44
C LEU A 77 -7.68 5.35 3.18
N VAL A 78 -6.82 4.40 2.84
CA VAL A 78 -5.96 4.47 1.63
C VAL A 78 -6.80 4.69 0.37
N LYS A 79 -7.91 3.96 0.24
CA LYS A 79 -8.83 4.08 -0.91
C LYS A 79 -9.47 5.47 -1.04
N SER A 80 -9.67 6.19 0.07
CA SER A 80 -10.26 7.53 0.06
C SER A 80 -9.26 8.66 -0.19
N LEU A 81 -7.96 8.41 -0.01
CA LEU A 81 -6.95 9.46 -0.08
C LEU A 81 -6.81 10.13 -1.46
N PRO A 82 -6.86 9.40 -2.60
CA PRO A 82 -6.78 10.02 -3.92
C PRO A 82 -7.85 11.10 -4.10
N ASP A 83 -9.09 10.81 -3.73
CA ASP A 83 -10.20 11.76 -3.85
C ASP A 83 -10.09 12.93 -2.87
N LEU A 84 -9.57 12.70 -1.66
CA LEU A 84 -9.46 13.72 -0.62
C LEU A 84 -8.27 14.67 -0.81
N TYR A 85 -7.17 14.17 -1.39
CA TYR A 85 -5.89 14.89 -1.43
C TYR A 85 -5.34 15.07 -2.84
N ASP A 86 -6.04 14.62 -3.88
CA ASP A 86 -5.57 14.65 -5.28
C ASP A 86 -4.13 14.07 -5.39
N CYS A 87 -3.94 12.88 -4.82
CA CYS A 87 -2.65 12.23 -4.76
C CYS A 87 -2.67 10.85 -5.43
N THR A 88 -1.53 10.46 -5.99
CA THR A 88 -1.30 9.09 -6.46
C THR A 88 -0.67 8.27 -5.34
N ILE A 89 -1.14 7.03 -5.14
CA ILE A 89 -0.60 6.14 -4.12
C ILE A 89 0.10 4.97 -4.77
N LEU A 90 1.36 4.75 -4.40
CA LEU A 90 2.10 3.52 -4.67
C LEU A 90 2.14 2.70 -3.38
N ILE A 91 1.55 1.51 -3.42
CA ILE A 91 1.46 0.61 -2.26
C ILE A 91 2.14 -0.71 -2.55
N SER A 92 2.99 -1.20 -1.65
CA SER A 92 3.46 -2.58 -1.65
C SER A 92 2.61 -3.43 -0.71
N SER A 93 2.32 -4.67 -1.09
CA SER A 93 1.67 -5.64 -0.23
C SER A 93 1.96 -7.06 -0.69
N HIS A 94 2.01 -7.99 0.26
CA HIS A 94 2.00 -9.43 0.00
C HIS A 94 0.59 -10.03 0.15
N MET A 95 -0.40 -9.23 0.55
CA MET A 95 -1.80 -9.64 0.70
C MET A 95 -2.56 -9.34 -0.60
N LEU A 96 -2.52 -10.27 -1.54
CA LEU A 96 -3.04 -10.08 -2.90
C LEU A 96 -4.54 -9.79 -2.92
N SER A 97 -5.31 -10.44 -2.03
CA SER A 97 -6.75 -10.18 -1.88
C SER A 97 -7.09 -8.74 -1.46
N GLU A 98 -6.19 -8.08 -0.71
CA GLU A 98 -6.38 -6.69 -0.34
C GLU A 98 -6.07 -5.75 -1.52
N ILE A 99 -5.03 -6.09 -2.31
CA ILE A 99 -4.69 -5.33 -3.52
C ILE A 99 -5.82 -5.35 -4.54
N GLU A 100 -6.45 -6.51 -4.76
CA GLU A 100 -7.62 -6.62 -5.67
C GLU A 100 -8.76 -5.64 -5.33
N LEU A 101 -8.86 -5.23 -4.06
CA LEU A 101 -9.94 -4.35 -3.59
C LEU A 101 -9.64 -2.86 -3.73
N ILE A 102 -8.36 -2.48 -3.91
CA ILE A 102 -7.94 -1.07 -3.84
C ILE A 102 -7.15 -0.59 -5.05
N ALA A 103 -6.47 -1.48 -5.78
CA ALA A 103 -5.58 -1.07 -6.85
C ALA A 103 -6.33 -0.83 -8.16
N ASP A 104 -6.00 0.28 -8.83
CA ASP A 104 -6.40 0.54 -10.20
C ASP A 104 -5.45 -0.19 -11.16
N ASP A 105 -4.14 -0.06 -10.90
CA ASP A 105 -3.07 -0.73 -11.63
C ASP A 105 -2.20 -1.57 -10.71
N ILE A 106 -1.63 -2.65 -11.24
CA ILE A 106 -0.81 -3.61 -10.49
C ILE A 106 0.53 -3.78 -11.18
N GLY A 107 1.61 -3.73 -10.38
CA GLY A 107 2.95 -4.12 -10.79
C GLY A 107 3.36 -5.43 -10.12
N ILE A 108 3.71 -6.47 -10.90
CA ILE A 108 4.25 -7.73 -10.37
C ILE A 108 5.77 -7.73 -10.49
N LEU A 109 6.44 -7.77 -9.34
CA LEU A 109 7.89 -7.79 -9.23
C LEU A 109 8.39 -9.16 -8.77
N ASN A 110 9.40 -9.70 -9.44
CA ASN A 110 10.10 -10.92 -9.01
C ASN A 110 11.61 -10.77 -9.19
N HIS A 111 12.36 -10.97 -8.12
CA HIS A 111 13.82 -10.84 -8.13
C HIS A 111 14.35 -9.55 -8.81
N GLY A 112 13.74 -8.41 -8.51
CA GLY A 112 14.13 -7.10 -9.07
C GLY A 112 13.72 -6.89 -10.53
N ARG A 113 12.88 -7.75 -11.11
CA ARG A 113 12.33 -7.60 -12.46
C ARG A 113 10.85 -7.34 -12.41
N LEU A 114 10.38 -6.38 -13.16
CA LEU A 114 8.98 -6.14 -13.41
C LEU A 114 8.48 -7.18 -14.43
N LEU A 115 7.58 -8.05 -14.00
CA LEU A 115 7.00 -9.12 -14.83
C LEU A 115 5.73 -8.66 -15.53
N PHE A 116 4.98 -7.77 -14.89
CA PHE A 116 3.74 -7.19 -15.39
C PHE A 116 3.53 -5.81 -14.80
N GLU A 117 2.88 -4.94 -15.56
CA GLU A 117 2.36 -3.64 -15.14
C GLU A 117 1.08 -3.36 -15.95
N GLY A 118 0.00 -2.97 -15.28
CA GLY A 118 -1.29 -2.64 -15.88
C GLY A 118 -2.46 -2.93 -14.95
N SER A 119 -3.67 -2.82 -15.47
CA SER A 119 -4.90 -3.09 -14.73
C SER A 119 -5.09 -4.58 -14.42
N LEU A 120 -5.96 -4.87 -13.44
CA LEU A 120 -6.38 -6.25 -13.13
C LEU A 120 -6.96 -6.98 -14.36
N ASP A 121 -7.75 -6.29 -15.20
CA ASP A 121 -8.33 -6.89 -16.38
C ASP A 121 -7.27 -7.23 -17.45
N GLU A 122 -6.28 -6.38 -17.63
CA GLU A 122 -5.14 -6.66 -18.51
C GLU A 122 -4.30 -7.83 -17.98
N LEU A 123 -4.08 -7.91 -16.65
CA LEU A 123 -3.42 -9.03 -16.03
C LEU A 123 -4.16 -10.34 -16.28
N ARG A 124 -5.49 -10.34 -16.07
CA ARG A 124 -6.36 -11.51 -16.32
C ARG A 124 -6.29 -11.96 -17.79
N GLN A 125 -6.37 -11.03 -18.73
CA GLN A 125 -6.23 -11.34 -20.16
C GLN A 125 -4.84 -11.89 -20.49
N SER A 126 -3.79 -11.35 -19.89
CA SER A 126 -2.41 -11.83 -20.07
C SER A 126 -2.23 -13.25 -19.56
N ALA A 127 -2.78 -13.57 -18.37
CA ALA A 127 -2.75 -14.90 -17.78
C ALA A 127 -3.48 -15.91 -18.68
N LEU A 128 -4.68 -15.59 -19.14
CA LEU A 128 -5.47 -16.45 -20.05
C LEU A 128 -4.73 -16.73 -21.36
N ARG A 129 -4.12 -15.71 -21.98
CA ARG A 129 -3.33 -15.89 -23.21
C ARG A 129 -2.11 -16.77 -23.00
N ALA A 130 -1.54 -16.76 -21.79
CA ALA A 130 -0.42 -17.62 -21.41
C ALA A 130 -0.85 -19.06 -21.01
N GLY A 131 -2.15 -19.36 -20.99
CA GLY A 131 -2.71 -20.66 -20.60
C GLY A 131 -2.74 -20.90 -19.08
N PHE A 132 -2.75 -19.81 -18.28
CA PHE A 132 -2.79 -19.88 -16.82
C PHE A 132 -4.23 -19.76 -16.30
N ALA A 133 -4.48 -20.26 -15.08
CA ALA A 133 -5.69 -19.94 -14.35
C ALA A 133 -5.73 -18.41 -14.07
N ALA A 134 -6.92 -17.84 -14.17
CA ALA A 134 -7.14 -16.40 -14.02
C ALA A 134 -8.35 -16.11 -13.10
N ASP A 135 -8.56 -17.00 -12.12
CA ASP A 135 -9.73 -16.94 -11.24
C ASP A 135 -9.57 -15.82 -10.18
N ASN A 136 -8.34 -15.63 -9.70
CA ASN A 136 -7.99 -14.59 -8.73
C ASN A 136 -6.55 -14.10 -8.96
N LEU A 137 -6.18 -12.98 -8.30
CA LEU A 137 -4.86 -12.38 -8.42
C LEU A 137 -3.74 -13.31 -7.94
N GLU A 138 -4.00 -14.15 -6.93
CA GLU A 138 -3.01 -15.07 -6.37
C GLU A 138 -2.58 -16.13 -7.38
N ASP A 139 -3.53 -16.75 -8.08
CA ASP A 139 -3.24 -17.76 -9.12
C ASP A 139 -2.45 -17.14 -10.28
N MET A 140 -2.83 -15.96 -10.72
CA MET A 140 -2.13 -15.22 -11.77
C MET A 140 -0.71 -14.87 -11.36
N PHE A 141 -0.52 -14.34 -10.15
CA PHE A 141 0.78 -14.00 -9.58
C PHE A 141 1.70 -15.23 -9.50
N LEU A 142 1.22 -16.33 -8.88
CA LEU A 142 2.00 -17.57 -8.72
C LEU A 142 2.43 -18.12 -10.07
N SER A 143 1.53 -18.18 -11.05
CA SER A 143 1.83 -18.69 -12.40
C SER A 143 2.92 -17.87 -13.10
N MET A 144 2.89 -16.54 -12.98
CA MET A 144 3.90 -15.66 -13.56
C MET A 144 5.26 -15.81 -12.88
N VAL A 145 5.28 -15.87 -11.55
CA VAL A 145 6.50 -16.03 -10.76
C VAL A 145 7.15 -17.40 -11.02
N GLU A 146 6.38 -18.48 -11.06
CA GLU A 146 6.87 -19.81 -11.36
C GLU A 146 7.51 -19.89 -12.75
N LYS A 147 6.87 -19.31 -13.76
CA LYS A 147 7.40 -19.24 -15.13
C LYS A 147 8.72 -18.47 -15.18
N ASP A 148 8.82 -17.30 -14.53
CA ASP A 148 10.07 -16.54 -14.48
C ASP A 148 11.18 -17.33 -13.75
N ASN A 149 10.85 -17.96 -12.62
CA ASN A 149 11.80 -18.78 -11.86
C ASN A 149 12.31 -19.98 -12.67
N ALA A 150 11.45 -20.67 -13.43
CA ALA A 150 11.85 -21.78 -14.32
C ALA A 150 12.80 -21.28 -15.42
N ALA A 151 12.48 -20.16 -16.08
CA ALA A 151 13.34 -19.56 -17.10
C ALA A 151 14.70 -19.12 -16.55
N ARG A 152 14.75 -18.62 -15.32
CA ARG A 152 16.01 -18.23 -14.65
C ARG A 152 16.89 -19.44 -14.35
N LYS A 153 16.30 -20.54 -13.85
CA LYS A 153 17.05 -21.79 -13.59
C LYS A 153 17.68 -22.33 -14.87
N GLN A 154 16.95 -22.31 -15.98
CA GLN A 154 17.50 -22.75 -17.29
C GLN A 154 18.67 -21.89 -17.75
N ARG A 155 18.60 -20.55 -17.57
CA ARG A 155 19.69 -19.64 -17.94
C ARG A 155 20.93 -19.77 -17.05
N ALA A 156 20.77 -20.22 -15.80
CA ALA A 156 21.89 -20.41 -14.87
C ALA A 156 22.64 -21.74 -15.08
N GLN A 157 22.11 -22.65 -15.92
CA GLN A 157 22.69 -23.94 -16.26
C GLN A 157 23.44 -23.94 -17.61
N LEU A 158 23.41 -22.83 -18.32
CA LEU A 158 24.14 -22.56 -19.56
C LEU A 158 25.39 -21.73 -19.31
#